data_1094d3ea603b04a79103567e50dc8b7f
#
_entry.id   1094d3ea603b04a79103567e50dc8b7f
#
_cell.length_a   1.000
_cell.length_b   1.000
_cell.length_c   1.000
_cell.angle_alpha   90.00
_cell.angle_beta   90.00
_cell.angle_gamma   90.00
#
_symmetry.space_group_name_H-M   'P 1'
#
loop_
_entity.id
_entity.type
_entity.pdbx_description
1 polymer ?
#
loop_
_entity_poly.entity_id
_entity_poly.type
_entity_poly.pdbx_seq_one_letter_code
_entity_poly.pdbx_strand_id
1 'polypeptide(L)'
;KVHAKVASSFISPEQAELNLKEIGNKTFEQTKEAGRKAWNDVLGRIKVEDDDENRMRTFYSCLYRSVLFPRMFHEVNAKGETVHYSPYNGEIRPGYMFTDTGFWDTFRCLFPFVNLIYPSMGEKMQEGLLNTYLESGFFPEWASPGHRGCMVGNNSASVVADAFMKNVTKADAEKMYEGLLKGANSVHPRVSTTGRRGYEYYNKLGYVPYDVKINENAARTLEYAYDDWCIYRMGEKLGRPAEELELYKSRSQNYRNLFDPETKLMRGKNADGTFQTPFNPFKWGDAFTEGNSWHYTWSVFHDVQGLADLMGGRKMFVSMLDSVFNLPPIFDDSYYGGVIHEIREMEIANMGNYAHGNQPIHT
;
A
#
# COMPACT_ATOMS: atom_id res chain seq x y z
N LYS A 1 19.96 31.83 28.07
CA LYS A 1 19.72 30.74 27.11
C LYS A 1 19.88 29.40 27.85
N VAL A 2 18.97 28.49 27.64
CA VAL A 2 19.03 27.11 28.17
C VAL A 2 19.17 26.19 26.96
N HIS A 3 20.04 25.21 27.06
CA HIS A 3 20.23 24.17 26.06
C HIS A 3 19.79 22.82 26.68
N ALA A 4 18.96 22.08 25.95
CA ALA A 4 18.53 20.75 26.34
C ALA A 4 18.84 19.75 25.23
N LYS A 5 19.22 18.54 25.60
CA LYS A 5 19.35 17.40 24.70
C LYS A 5 18.33 16.34 25.14
N VAL A 6 17.60 15.80 24.19
CA VAL A 6 16.54 14.82 24.44
C VAL A 6 16.75 13.62 23.51
N ALA A 7 16.56 12.45 24.03
CA ALA A 7 16.47 11.21 23.27
C ALA A 7 15.28 10.38 23.74
N SER A 8 14.80 9.52 22.88
CA SER A 8 13.74 8.55 23.18
C SER A 8 14.17 7.16 22.74
N SER A 9 13.49 6.16 23.25
CA SER A 9 13.64 4.76 22.84
C SER A 9 12.28 4.06 22.91
N PHE A 10 12.07 3.09 22.03
CA PHE A 10 10.95 2.13 22.10
C PHE A 10 11.28 0.93 22.99
N ILE A 11 12.55 0.79 23.44
CA ILE A 11 13.07 -0.38 24.14
C ILE A 11 13.13 -0.14 25.64
N SER A 12 13.90 0.86 26.09
CA SER A 12 14.07 1.17 27.52
C SER A 12 14.66 2.55 27.77
N PRO A 13 14.61 3.06 29.03
CA PRO A 13 15.31 4.28 29.42
C PRO A 13 16.82 4.21 29.19
N GLU A 14 17.46 3.06 29.45
CA GLU A 14 18.91 2.85 29.26
C GLU A 14 19.28 2.91 27.78
N GLN A 15 18.41 2.40 26.90
CA GLN A 15 18.57 2.55 25.45
C GLN A 15 18.40 4.02 25.03
N ALA A 16 17.48 4.76 25.65
CA ALA A 16 17.35 6.20 25.38
C ALA A 16 18.61 6.99 25.79
N GLU A 17 19.24 6.64 26.91
CA GLU A 17 20.54 7.20 27.32
C GLU A 17 21.65 6.85 26.29
N LEU A 18 21.63 5.64 25.74
CA LEU A 18 22.54 5.23 24.68
C LEU A 18 22.33 6.07 23.41
N ASN A 19 21.06 6.23 22.99
CA ASN A 19 20.69 7.02 21.83
C ASN A 19 21.12 8.51 21.97
N LEU A 20 21.11 9.03 23.18
CA LEU A 20 21.58 10.41 23.45
C LEU A 20 23.05 10.61 23.07
N LYS A 21 23.87 9.55 23.09
CA LYS A 21 25.28 9.59 22.69
C LYS A 21 25.49 9.94 21.21
N GLU A 22 24.47 9.77 20.35
CA GLU A 22 24.55 10.19 18.94
C GLU A 22 24.81 11.70 18.79
N ILE A 23 24.22 12.50 19.68
CA ILE A 23 24.49 13.94 19.75
C ILE A 23 25.86 14.20 20.38
N GLY A 24 26.22 13.44 21.43
CA GLY A 24 27.49 13.57 22.14
C GLY A 24 27.70 15.00 22.65
N ASN A 25 28.89 15.57 22.42
CA ASN A 25 29.24 16.91 22.83
C ASN A 25 29.00 17.98 21.77
N LYS A 26 28.31 17.65 20.67
CA LYS A 26 27.99 18.58 19.61
C LYS A 26 27.20 19.79 20.15
N THR A 27 27.56 20.97 19.66
CA THR A 27 26.77 22.17 19.85
C THR A 27 25.49 22.13 19.00
N PHE A 28 24.57 23.06 19.24
CA PHE A 28 23.37 23.20 18.41
C PHE A 28 23.71 23.36 16.92
N GLU A 29 24.66 24.27 16.60
CA GLU A 29 25.06 24.51 15.20
C GLU A 29 25.71 23.28 14.55
N GLN A 30 26.53 22.54 15.29
CA GLN A 30 27.11 21.29 14.81
C GLN A 30 26.05 20.21 14.58
N THR A 31 25.05 20.11 15.44
CA THR A 31 23.92 19.17 15.28
C THR A 31 23.05 19.55 14.08
N LYS A 32 22.76 20.86 13.93
CA LYS A 32 22.01 21.41 12.78
C LYS A 32 22.73 21.09 11.46
N GLU A 33 24.04 21.31 11.38
CA GLU A 33 24.81 21.05 10.16
C GLU A 33 24.90 19.53 9.87
N ALA A 34 25.02 18.69 10.90
CA ALA A 34 24.96 17.25 10.73
C ALA A 34 23.59 16.77 10.18
N GLY A 35 22.49 17.33 10.68
CA GLY A 35 21.15 17.08 10.16
C GLY A 35 20.98 17.55 8.72
N ARG A 36 21.47 18.76 8.41
CA ARG A 36 21.47 19.28 7.03
C ARG A 36 22.23 18.37 6.07
N LYS A 37 23.42 17.90 6.49
CA LYS A 37 24.20 16.96 5.68
C LYS A 37 23.44 15.65 5.44
N ALA A 38 22.87 15.06 6.49
CA ALA A 38 22.10 13.81 6.37
C ALA A 38 20.92 13.94 5.39
N TRP A 39 20.17 15.05 5.46
CA TRP A 39 19.09 15.31 4.51
C TRP A 39 19.58 15.58 3.10
N ASN A 40 20.68 16.30 2.92
CA ASN A 40 21.27 16.52 1.60
C ASN A 40 21.78 15.22 0.97
N ASP A 41 22.30 14.27 1.76
CA ASP A 41 22.74 12.96 1.28
C ASP A 41 21.53 12.11 0.79
N VAL A 42 20.36 12.28 1.40
CA VAL A 42 19.12 11.62 0.99
C VAL A 42 18.51 12.32 -0.24
N LEU A 43 18.21 13.61 -0.13
CA LEU A 43 17.49 14.35 -1.18
C LEU A 43 18.34 14.59 -2.42
N GLY A 44 19.64 14.70 -2.27
CA GLY A 44 20.59 14.92 -3.36
C GLY A 44 20.83 13.72 -4.27
N ARG A 45 20.16 12.58 -4.04
CA ARG A 45 20.17 11.45 -4.99
C ARG A 45 19.48 11.77 -6.30
N ILE A 46 18.51 12.66 -6.27
CA ILE A 46 17.88 13.20 -7.47
C ILE A 46 18.23 14.68 -7.56
N LYS A 47 18.86 15.07 -8.64
CA LYS A 47 19.19 16.45 -8.92
C LYS A 47 18.28 16.95 -10.04
N VAL A 48 17.58 18.05 -9.79
CA VAL A 48 16.69 18.72 -10.72
C VAL A 48 17.22 20.13 -10.93
N GLU A 49 17.25 20.56 -12.18
CA GLU A 49 17.58 21.94 -12.57
C GLU A 49 16.33 22.56 -13.22
N ASP A 50 15.90 23.70 -12.74
CA ASP A 50 14.76 24.45 -13.27
C ASP A 50 14.97 25.93 -12.98
N ASP A 51 14.58 26.80 -13.91
CA ASP A 51 14.65 28.26 -13.77
C ASP A 51 13.62 28.82 -12.78
N ASP A 52 12.56 28.02 -12.46
CA ASP A 52 11.53 28.37 -11.49
C ASP A 52 11.84 27.79 -10.11
N GLU A 53 12.24 28.65 -9.19
CA GLU A 53 12.55 28.27 -7.81
C GLU A 53 11.36 27.62 -7.08
N ASN A 54 10.11 27.99 -7.41
CA ASN A 54 8.93 27.43 -6.77
C ASN A 54 8.70 25.96 -7.23
N ARG A 55 8.96 25.66 -8.50
CA ARG A 55 8.93 24.27 -8.98
C ARG A 55 9.99 23.43 -8.29
N MET A 56 11.21 23.96 -8.13
CA MET A 56 12.29 23.31 -7.37
C MET A 56 11.88 23.05 -5.92
N ARG A 57 11.30 24.05 -5.25
CA ARG A 57 10.79 23.90 -3.87
C ARG A 57 9.70 22.85 -3.78
N THR A 58 8.76 22.82 -4.71
CA THR A 58 7.70 21.83 -4.76
C THR A 58 8.29 20.43 -4.91
N PHE A 59 9.20 20.23 -5.87
CA PHE A 59 9.86 18.96 -6.10
C PHE A 59 10.55 18.43 -4.84
N TYR A 60 11.44 19.22 -4.23
CA TYR A 60 12.19 18.75 -3.05
C TYR A 60 11.32 18.64 -1.80
N SER A 61 10.24 19.42 -1.68
CA SER A 61 9.26 19.24 -0.60
C SER A 61 8.47 17.94 -0.75
N CYS A 62 8.12 17.56 -1.97
CA CYS A 62 7.47 16.29 -2.25
C CYS A 62 8.43 15.11 -2.01
N LEU A 63 9.68 15.22 -2.51
CA LEU A 63 10.71 14.23 -2.28
C LEU A 63 10.99 14.03 -0.78
N TYR A 64 11.09 15.10 0.00
CA TYR A 64 11.24 15.04 1.45
C TYR A 64 10.08 14.27 2.10
N ARG A 65 8.82 14.58 1.74
CA ARG A 65 7.64 13.89 2.29
C ARG A 65 7.61 12.40 1.92
N SER A 66 8.05 12.06 0.71
CA SER A 66 8.10 10.66 0.25
C SER A 66 9.08 9.78 1.03
N VAL A 67 10.04 10.37 1.76
CA VAL A 67 11.03 9.64 2.55
C VAL A 67 10.87 9.80 4.07
N LEU A 68 9.74 10.38 4.53
CA LEU A 68 9.43 10.50 5.97
C LEU A 68 8.90 9.21 6.57
N PHE A 69 8.21 8.39 5.77
CA PHE A 69 7.59 7.14 6.19
C PHE A 69 7.93 6.02 5.19
N PRO A 70 7.95 4.75 5.61
CA PRO A 70 7.70 4.25 6.97
C PRO A 70 8.79 4.71 7.96
N ARG A 71 8.39 4.85 9.24
CA ARG A 71 9.31 5.21 10.32
C ARG A 71 10.19 4.03 10.71
N MET A 72 11.49 4.28 10.95
CA MET A 72 12.37 3.30 11.56
C MET A 72 11.93 3.01 12.98
N PHE A 73 11.70 1.73 13.29
CA PHE A 73 11.27 1.26 14.62
C PHE A 73 12.33 0.34 15.24
N HIS A 74 13.54 0.41 14.78
CA HIS A 74 14.71 -0.30 15.27
C HIS A 74 15.74 0.69 15.81
N GLU A 75 16.59 0.21 16.69
CA GLU A 75 17.62 0.97 17.38
C GLU A 75 18.93 0.20 17.34
N VAL A 76 20.04 0.84 17.75
CA VAL A 76 21.36 0.18 17.86
C VAL A 76 21.68 0.02 19.33
N ASN A 77 21.90 -1.22 19.77
CA ASN A 77 22.21 -1.53 21.15
C ASN A 77 23.67 -1.20 21.52
N ALA A 78 24.04 -1.39 22.77
CA ALA A 78 25.40 -1.11 23.29
C ALA A 78 26.51 -1.94 22.62
N LYS A 79 26.16 -3.04 21.96
CA LYS A 79 27.12 -3.90 21.20
C LYS A 79 27.25 -3.48 19.74
N GLY A 80 26.49 -2.47 19.30
CA GLY A 80 26.43 -2.04 17.91
C GLY A 80 25.52 -2.89 17.02
N GLU A 81 24.66 -3.73 17.60
CA GLU A 81 23.72 -4.59 16.89
C GLU A 81 22.40 -3.86 16.67
N THR A 82 21.80 -4.03 15.48
CA THR A 82 20.45 -3.54 15.20
C THR A 82 19.43 -4.44 15.91
N VAL A 83 18.58 -3.83 16.72
CA VAL A 83 17.53 -4.50 17.50
C VAL A 83 16.25 -3.69 17.46
N HIS A 84 15.12 -4.33 17.73
CA HIS A 84 13.84 -3.64 17.86
C HIS A 84 12.99 -4.26 18.98
N TYR A 85 12.09 -3.44 19.54
CA TYR A 85 10.98 -3.93 20.33
C TYR A 85 9.90 -4.43 19.37
N SER A 86 9.52 -5.70 19.48
CA SER A 86 8.46 -6.26 18.64
C SER A 86 7.08 -5.78 19.12
N PRO A 87 6.35 -4.99 18.31
CA PRO A 87 4.98 -4.60 18.66
C PRO A 87 3.98 -5.75 18.53
N TYR A 88 4.44 -6.91 18.08
CA TYR A 88 3.62 -8.09 17.83
C TYR A 88 3.65 -9.10 18.98
N ASN A 89 4.80 -9.29 19.62
CA ASN A 89 4.97 -10.27 20.70
C ASN A 89 5.56 -9.67 22.00
N GLY A 90 5.99 -8.41 21.99
CA GLY A 90 6.51 -7.71 23.18
C GLY A 90 7.96 -8.03 23.54
N GLU A 91 8.70 -8.71 22.66
CA GLU A 91 10.09 -9.08 22.89
C GLU A 91 11.06 -8.13 22.19
N ILE A 92 12.30 -8.04 22.70
CA ILE A 92 13.39 -7.39 21.97
C ILE A 92 14.00 -8.41 21.03
N ARG A 93 13.99 -8.08 19.73
CA ARG A 93 14.44 -8.96 18.65
C ARG A 93 15.55 -8.31 17.84
N PRO A 94 16.44 -9.12 17.22
CA PRO A 94 17.46 -8.60 16.30
C PRO A 94 16.87 -8.19 14.97
N GLY A 95 17.54 -7.27 14.26
CA GLY A 95 17.22 -6.87 12.90
C GLY A 95 16.34 -5.63 12.79
N TYR A 96 16.01 -5.29 11.56
CA TYR A 96 15.23 -4.09 11.24
C TYR A 96 13.74 -4.25 11.52
N MET A 97 13.08 -3.15 11.87
CA MET A 97 11.64 -3.04 11.96
C MET A 97 11.22 -1.64 11.51
N PHE A 98 10.08 -1.57 10.81
CA PHE A 98 9.50 -0.31 10.33
C PHE A 98 8.02 -0.24 10.69
N THR A 99 7.51 0.97 10.85
CA THR A 99 6.11 1.22 11.25
C THR A 99 5.56 2.48 10.61
N ASP A 100 4.30 2.79 10.91
CA ASP A 100 3.55 3.97 10.46
C ASP A 100 3.45 4.02 8.93
N THR A 101 2.97 2.94 8.33
CA THR A 101 2.66 2.87 6.89
C THR A 101 1.48 1.94 6.63
N GLY A 102 0.63 2.33 5.69
CA GLY A 102 -0.44 1.53 5.11
C GLY A 102 -0.11 1.17 3.67
N PHE A 103 -0.21 -0.11 3.32
CA PHE A 103 0.25 -0.54 1.99
C PHE A 103 -0.71 -0.21 0.88
N TRP A 104 -2.02 -0.13 1.14
CA TRP A 104 -2.98 0.35 0.16
C TRP A 104 -2.63 1.74 -0.40
N ASP A 105 -2.07 2.63 0.46
CA ASP A 105 -1.60 3.96 0.07
C ASP A 105 -0.27 3.91 -0.68
N THR A 106 0.64 3.02 -0.26
CA THR A 106 2.08 3.15 -0.56
C THR A 106 2.61 2.14 -1.56
N PHE A 107 1.88 1.06 -1.86
CA PHE A 107 2.32 0.07 -2.86
C PHE A 107 2.36 0.66 -4.27
N ARG A 108 1.50 1.63 -4.56
CA ARG A 108 1.31 2.22 -5.89
C ARG A 108 2.57 2.89 -6.39
N CYS A 109 3.15 3.77 -5.58
CA CYS A 109 4.29 4.58 -5.99
C CYS A 109 5.45 4.56 -4.99
N LEU A 110 5.19 4.65 -3.68
CA LEU A 110 6.24 4.85 -2.69
C LEU A 110 7.24 3.68 -2.64
N PHE A 111 6.77 2.44 -2.47
CA PHE A 111 7.68 1.29 -2.42
C PHE A 111 8.42 1.05 -3.74
N PRO A 112 7.77 1.12 -4.93
CA PRO A 112 8.48 1.11 -6.21
C PRO A 112 9.54 2.19 -6.35
N PHE A 113 9.25 3.42 -5.87
CA PHE A 113 10.19 4.53 -5.85
C PHE A 113 11.39 4.26 -4.91
N VAL A 114 11.12 3.79 -3.68
CA VAL A 114 12.18 3.42 -2.72
C VAL A 114 13.08 2.31 -3.29
N ASN A 115 12.49 1.28 -3.89
CA ASN A 115 13.25 0.19 -4.51
C ASN A 115 14.14 0.67 -5.67
N LEU A 116 13.71 1.70 -6.39
CA LEU A 116 14.46 2.28 -7.51
C LEU A 116 15.58 3.24 -7.04
N ILE A 117 15.26 4.16 -6.15
CA ILE A 117 16.14 5.27 -5.77
C ILE A 117 16.94 4.98 -4.50
N TYR A 118 16.37 4.22 -3.56
CA TYR A 118 16.97 3.91 -2.26
C TYR A 118 17.02 2.39 -1.99
N PRO A 119 17.59 1.56 -2.90
CA PRO A 119 17.50 0.10 -2.81
C PRO A 119 18.05 -0.46 -1.50
N SER A 120 19.09 0.14 -0.91
CA SER A 120 19.62 -0.29 0.40
C SER A 120 18.65 -0.04 1.56
N MET A 121 17.76 0.94 1.44
CA MET A 121 16.67 1.16 2.40
C MET A 121 15.53 0.18 2.13
N GLY A 122 15.19 -0.04 0.85
CA GLY A 122 14.23 -1.07 0.44
C GLY A 122 14.60 -2.45 0.99
N GLU A 123 15.88 -2.85 0.90
CA GLU A 123 16.38 -4.11 1.48
C GLU A 123 16.09 -4.22 2.99
N LYS A 124 16.38 -3.17 3.76
CA LYS A 124 16.10 -3.13 5.21
C LYS A 124 14.60 -3.19 5.51
N MET A 125 13.77 -2.52 4.69
CA MET A 125 12.31 -2.58 4.83
C MET A 125 11.78 -4.00 4.59
N GLN A 126 12.32 -4.72 3.60
CA GLN A 126 11.94 -6.11 3.34
C GLN A 126 12.37 -7.05 4.48
N GLU A 127 13.55 -6.85 5.07
CA GLU A 127 13.94 -7.58 6.28
C GLU A 127 12.96 -7.30 7.44
N GLY A 128 12.57 -6.04 7.64
CA GLY A 128 11.57 -5.67 8.65
C GLY A 128 10.20 -6.32 8.40
N LEU A 129 9.79 -6.50 7.14
CA LEU A 129 8.58 -7.24 6.80
C LEU A 129 8.71 -8.74 7.11
N LEU A 130 9.86 -9.33 6.79
CA LEU A 130 10.12 -10.72 7.17
C LEU A 130 10.05 -10.90 8.69
N ASN A 131 10.68 -10.00 9.47
CA ASN A 131 10.63 -10.02 10.92
C ASN A 131 9.18 -9.92 11.41
N THR A 132 8.36 -9.02 10.85
CA THR A 132 6.94 -8.92 11.17
C THR A 132 6.20 -10.23 10.93
N TYR A 133 6.44 -10.89 9.80
CA TYR A 133 5.84 -12.19 9.50
C TYR A 133 6.26 -13.27 10.50
N LEU A 134 7.55 -13.36 10.80
CA LEU A 134 8.09 -14.36 11.75
C LEU A 134 7.58 -14.17 13.17
N GLU A 135 7.33 -12.92 13.58
CA GLU A 135 6.91 -12.56 14.93
C GLU A 135 5.38 -12.58 15.15
N SER A 136 4.61 -12.31 14.12
CA SER A 136 3.13 -12.23 14.19
C SER A 136 2.41 -13.33 13.41
N GLY A 137 3.12 -13.97 12.48
CA GLY A 137 2.55 -14.93 11.55
C GLY A 137 1.81 -14.32 10.36
N PHE A 138 1.83 -12.99 10.17
CA PHE A 138 1.23 -12.28 9.04
C PHE A 138 2.10 -11.08 8.62
N PHE A 139 2.06 -10.73 7.34
CA PHE A 139 2.48 -9.40 6.93
C PHE A 139 1.45 -8.36 7.38
N PRO A 140 1.87 -7.12 7.72
CA PRO A 140 0.94 -6.06 8.02
C PRO A 140 0.30 -5.55 6.72
N GLU A 141 -0.94 -5.05 6.80
CA GLU A 141 -1.52 -4.20 5.75
C GLU A 141 -1.48 -2.73 6.18
N TRP A 142 -1.54 -2.49 7.47
CA TRP A 142 -1.09 -1.27 8.13
C TRP A 142 -0.34 -1.63 9.42
N ALA A 143 0.88 -1.08 9.55
CA ALA A 143 1.64 -1.13 10.79
C ALA A 143 1.55 0.23 11.52
N SER A 144 1.14 0.22 12.85
CA SER A 144 1.11 1.46 13.65
C SER A 144 0.94 1.17 15.17
N PRO A 145 1.99 0.82 15.90
CA PRO A 145 3.23 0.20 15.44
C PRO A 145 3.05 -1.26 15.02
N GLY A 146 2.09 -2.02 15.57
CA GLY A 146 1.71 -3.38 15.16
C GLY A 146 0.58 -3.38 14.13
N HIS A 147 -0.08 -4.53 13.94
CA HIS A 147 -1.22 -4.64 13.03
C HIS A 147 -2.36 -3.69 13.41
N ARG A 148 -2.73 -2.81 12.50
CA ARG A 148 -3.86 -1.89 12.65
C ARG A 148 -5.00 -2.27 11.70
N GLY A 149 -6.22 -2.28 12.21
CA GLY A 149 -7.41 -2.71 11.50
C GLY A 149 -8.08 -1.62 10.69
N CYS A 150 -7.50 -1.17 9.57
CA CYS A 150 -8.12 -0.12 8.76
C CYS A 150 -7.90 -0.20 7.24
N MET A 151 -7.05 -1.08 6.72
CA MET A 151 -6.78 -1.15 5.29
C MET A 151 -7.73 -2.08 4.53
N VAL A 152 -7.84 -1.83 3.24
CA VAL A 152 -8.42 -2.71 2.23
C VAL A 152 -7.30 -3.32 1.37
N GLY A 153 -7.52 -4.51 0.80
CA GLY A 153 -6.50 -5.22 0.04
C GLY A 153 -5.58 -6.08 0.89
N ASN A 154 -4.66 -6.75 0.21
CA ASN A 154 -3.57 -7.54 0.79
C ASN A 154 -2.26 -7.12 0.10
N ASN A 155 -2.06 -5.80 0.06
CA ASN A 155 -1.06 -5.13 -0.77
C ASN A 155 0.38 -5.34 -0.29
N SER A 156 0.58 -5.99 0.88
CA SER A 156 1.86 -6.60 1.24
C SER A 156 2.40 -7.51 0.12
N ALA A 157 1.52 -8.17 -0.64
CA ALA A 157 1.90 -8.99 -1.79
C ALA A 157 2.62 -8.17 -2.88
N SER A 158 2.08 -7.00 -3.21
CA SER A 158 2.72 -6.09 -4.18
C SER A 158 4.07 -5.58 -3.67
N VAL A 159 4.13 -5.12 -2.41
CA VAL A 159 5.34 -4.56 -1.79
C VAL A 159 6.49 -5.59 -1.75
N VAL A 160 6.18 -6.82 -1.40
CA VAL A 160 7.17 -7.92 -1.35
C VAL A 160 7.58 -8.37 -2.75
N ALA A 161 6.59 -8.61 -3.63
CA ALA A 161 6.87 -9.09 -4.98
C ALA A 161 7.67 -8.06 -5.80
N ASP A 162 7.37 -6.77 -5.71
CA ASP A 162 8.11 -5.72 -6.43
C ASP A 162 9.60 -5.71 -6.02
N ALA A 163 9.90 -5.73 -4.73
CA ALA A 163 11.28 -5.77 -4.23
C ALA A 163 12.02 -7.05 -4.67
N PHE A 164 11.34 -8.20 -4.61
CA PHE A 164 11.90 -9.47 -5.06
C PHE A 164 12.15 -9.50 -6.57
N MET A 165 11.19 -9.05 -7.37
CA MET A 165 11.33 -9.00 -8.84
C MET A 165 12.46 -8.09 -9.29
N LYS A 166 12.70 -6.99 -8.57
CA LYS A 166 13.79 -6.04 -8.81
C LYS A 166 15.14 -6.45 -8.19
N ASN A 167 15.20 -7.60 -7.50
CA ASN A 167 16.39 -8.08 -6.77
C ASN A 167 16.90 -7.09 -5.70
N VAL A 168 16.02 -6.35 -5.08
CA VAL A 168 16.34 -5.39 -4.01
C VAL A 168 16.53 -6.11 -2.68
N THR A 169 15.77 -7.17 -2.42
CA THR A 169 15.81 -7.88 -1.14
C THR A 169 16.76 -9.07 -1.14
N LYS A 170 17.40 -9.28 0.03
CA LYS A 170 18.14 -10.51 0.38
C LYS A 170 17.41 -11.32 1.46
N ALA A 171 16.20 -10.87 1.86
CA ALA A 171 15.36 -11.63 2.79
C ALA A 171 15.05 -13.02 2.23
N ASP A 172 14.80 -13.98 3.12
CA ASP A 172 14.44 -15.35 2.74
C ASP A 172 13.18 -15.36 1.87
N ALA A 173 13.37 -15.54 0.58
CA ALA A 173 12.31 -15.44 -0.42
C ALA A 173 11.24 -16.52 -0.26
N GLU A 174 11.61 -17.72 0.19
CA GLU A 174 10.65 -18.80 0.46
C GLU A 174 9.77 -18.47 1.65
N LYS A 175 10.35 -17.92 2.73
CA LYS A 175 9.59 -17.45 3.90
C LYS A 175 8.69 -16.25 3.58
N MET A 176 9.18 -15.31 2.76
CA MET A 176 8.38 -14.20 2.29
C MET A 176 7.18 -14.70 1.46
N TYR A 177 7.41 -15.63 0.53
CA TYR A 177 6.37 -16.22 -0.29
C TYR A 177 5.35 -17.01 0.55
N GLU A 178 5.80 -17.82 1.51
CA GLU A 178 4.93 -18.52 2.49
C GLU A 178 3.99 -17.54 3.20
N GLY A 179 4.50 -16.39 3.63
CA GLY A 179 3.72 -15.33 4.27
C GLY A 179 2.66 -14.72 3.33
N LEU A 180 2.99 -14.56 2.05
CA LEU A 180 2.02 -14.10 1.04
C LEU A 180 0.89 -15.13 0.84
N LEU A 181 1.23 -16.42 0.71
CA LEU A 181 0.24 -17.49 0.57
C LEU A 181 -0.68 -17.55 1.78
N LYS A 182 -0.14 -17.39 2.99
CA LYS A 182 -0.92 -17.36 4.22
C LYS A 182 -1.89 -16.17 4.23
N GLY A 183 -1.42 -14.97 3.91
CA GLY A 183 -2.26 -13.78 3.82
C GLY A 183 -3.38 -13.91 2.79
N ALA A 184 -3.09 -14.54 1.63
CA ALA A 184 -4.06 -14.76 0.56
C ALA A 184 -5.19 -15.76 0.92
N ASN A 185 -4.96 -16.65 1.88
CA ASN A 185 -5.89 -17.75 2.19
C ASN A 185 -6.38 -17.74 3.64
N SER A 186 -6.12 -16.67 4.39
CA SER A 186 -6.57 -16.54 5.78
C SER A 186 -6.66 -15.09 6.23
N VAL A 187 -7.18 -14.91 7.42
CA VAL A 187 -7.34 -13.63 8.11
C VAL A 187 -6.68 -13.72 9.48
N HIS A 188 -6.01 -12.67 9.90
CA HIS A 188 -5.45 -12.59 11.25
C HIS A 188 -6.56 -12.67 12.32
N PRO A 189 -6.42 -13.49 13.37
CA PRO A 189 -7.51 -13.81 14.29
C PRO A 189 -8.06 -12.60 15.08
N ARG A 190 -7.28 -11.53 15.22
CA ARG A 190 -7.67 -10.33 15.97
C ARG A 190 -7.82 -9.07 15.12
N VAL A 191 -7.30 -9.07 13.89
CA VAL A 191 -7.30 -7.89 13.01
C VAL A 191 -7.80 -8.31 11.62
N SER A 192 -9.09 -8.16 11.41
CA SER A 192 -9.79 -8.69 10.22
C SER A 192 -9.39 -8.09 8.87
N THR A 193 -8.61 -7.01 8.88
CA THR A 193 -8.06 -6.37 7.67
C THR A 193 -6.62 -6.81 7.38
N THR A 194 -6.02 -7.65 8.22
CA THR A 194 -4.72 -8.29 8.00
C THR A 194 -4.98 -9.69 7.44
N GLY A 195 -4.35 -10.02 6.32
CA GLY A 195 -4.78 -11.09 5.44
C GLY A 195 -5.98 -10.66 4.59
N ARG A 196 -6.78 -11.61 4.07
CA ARG A 196 -7.89 -11.32 3.15
C ARG A 196 -9.24 -11.52 3.80
N ARG A 197 -9.88 -10.46 4.26
CA ARG A 197 -11.26 -10.50 4.76
C ARG A 197 -12.21 -10.94 3.64
N GLY A 198 -12.96 -12.01 3.88
CA GLY A 198 -13.86 -12.61 2.90
C GLY A 198 -13.17 -13.56 1.91
N TYR A 199 -11.96 -14.04 2.24
CA TYR A 199 -11.21 -15.00 1.41
C TYR A 199 -12.01 -16.26 1.11
N GLU A 200 -12.88 -16.71 2.00
CA GLU A 200 -13.72 -17.88 1.81
C GLU A 200 -14.66 -17.72 0.62
N TYR A 201 -15.23 -16.52 0.46
CA TYR A 201 -16.07 -16.19 -0.69
C TYR A 201 -15.22 -15.99 -1.94
N TYR A 202 -14.15 -15.18 -1.82
CA TYR A 202 -13.28 -14.86 -2.93
C TYR A 202 -12.66 -16.11 -3.55
N ASN A 203 -12.19 -17.07 -2.73
CA ASN A 203 -11.58 -18.30 -3.20
C ASN A 203 -12.59 -19.26 -3.86
N LYS A 204 -13.88 -19.17 -3.50
CA LYS A 204 -14.94 -20.04 -4.03
C LYS A 204 -15.67 -19.42 -5.22
N LEU A 205 -15.99 -18.12 -5.15
CA LEU A 205 -16.85 -17.44 -6.12
C LEU A 205 -16.05 -16.59 -7.12
N GLY A 206 -14.79 -16.28 -6.80
CA GLY A 206 -13.97 -15.36 -7.55
C GLY A 206 -14.24 -13.88 -7.23
N TYR A 207 -15.01 -13.59 -6.17
CA TYR A 207 -15.26 -12.24 -5.68
C TYR A 207 -15.78 -12.28 -4.24
N VAL A 208 -15.71 -11.16 -3.53
CA VAL A 208 -16.34 -10.93 -2.24
C VAL A 208 -17.76 -10.42 -2.49
N PRO A 209 -18.83 -11.12 -2.08
CA PRO A 209 -20.19 -10.69 -2.38
C PRO A 209 -20.60 -9.41 -1.67
N TYR A 210 -21.50 -8.66 -2.31
CA TYR A 210 -22.02 -7.39 -1.78
C TYR A 210 -22.98 -7.62 -0.59
N ASP A 211 -23.75 -8.68 -0.61
CA ASP A 211 -24.84 -8.99 0.34
C ASP A 211 -24.42 -9.82 1.58
N VAL A 212 -23.12 -10.02 1.81
CA VAL A 212 -22.60 -10.83 2.94
C VAL A 212 -22.09 -10.01 4.12
N LYS A 213 -22.45 -8.73 4.21
CA LYS A 213 -22.04 -7.79 5.28
C LYS A 213 -20.51 -7.59 5.40
N ILE A 214 -19.81 -7.66 4.29
CA ILE A 214 -18.42 -7.25 4.15
C ILE A 214 -18.42 -5.96 3.35
N ASN A 215 -18.07 -4.85 3.99
CA ASN A 215 -17.94 -3.56 3.33
C ASN A 215 -16.79 -3.55 2.31
N GLU A 216 -16.84 -2.61 1.37
CA GLU A 216 -15.77 -2.42 0.38
C GLU A 216 -15.50 -3.70 -0.45
N ASN A 217 -16.51 -4.51 -0.65
CA ASN A 217 -16.41 -5.85 -1.24
C ASN A 217 -15.90 -5.82 -2.68
N ALA A 218 -16.31 -4.87 -3.50
CA ALA A 218 -15.80 -4.71 -4.86
C ALA A 218 -14.34 -4.23 -4.85
N ALA A 219 -14.00 -3.24 -4.02
CA ALA A 219 -12.62 -2.81 -3.85
C ALA A 219 -11.72 -3.97 -3.42
N ARG A 220 -12.11 -4.75 -2.40
CA ARG A 220 -11.37 -5.93 -1.93
C ARG A 220 -11.14 -6.95 -3.05
N THR A 221 -12.16 -7.23 -3.85
CA THR A 221 -12.06 -8.17 -4.96
C THR A 221 -11.01 -7.71 -6.00
N LEU A 222 -11.03 -6.42 -6.34
CA LEU A 222 -10.10 -5.83 -7.31
C LEU A 222 -8.66 -5.84 -6.78
N GLU A 223 -8.46 -5.43 -5.54
CA GLU A 223 -7.14 -5.48 -4.88
C GLU A 223 -6.61 -6.93 -4.82
N TYR A 224 -7.43 -7.89 -4.39
CA TYR A 224 -7.02 -9.30 -4.31
C TYR A 224 -6.66 -9.90 -5.67
N ALA A 225 -7.32 -9.49 -6.74
CA ALA A 225 -6.97 -9.95 -8.09
C ALA A 225 -5.56 -9.46 -8.50
N TYR A 226 -5.21 -8.23 -8.18
CA TYR A 226 -3.87 -7.71 -8.40
C TYR A 226 -2.83 -8.37 -7.46
N ASP A 227 -3.17 -8.56 -6.19
CA ASP A 227 -2.32 -9.24 -5.23
C ASP A 227 -2.02 -10.69 -5.66
N ASP A 228 -3.00 -11.40 -6.23
CA ASP A 228 -2.81 -12.75 -6.78
C ASP A 228 -1.89 -12.75 -7.99
N TRP A 229 -1.95 -11.72 -8.84
CA TRP A 229 -0.96 -11.55 -9.90
C TRP A 229 0.45 -11.35 -9.35
N CYS A 230 0.62 -10.58 -8.28
CA CYS A 230 1.91 -10.39 -7.62
C CYS A 230 2.46 -11.72 -7.06
N ILE A 231 1.61 -12.52 -6.40
CA ILE A 231 1.95 -13.86 -5.91
C ILE A 231 2.34 -14.77 -7.07
N TYR A 232 1.54 -14.79 -8.14
CA TYR A 232 1.86 -15.55 -9.35
C TYR A 232 3.25 -15.20 -9.91
N ARG A 233 3.55 -13.91 -10.08
CA ARG A 233 4.82 -13.45 -10.65
C ARG A 233 6.02 -13.80 -9.76
N MET A 234 5.86 -13.66 -8.44
CA MET A 234 6.90 -14.08 -7.49
C MET A 234 7.11 -15.60 -7.52
N GLY A 235 6.02 -16.37 -7.51
CA GLY A 235 6.05 -17.82 -7.58
C GLY A 235 6.68 -18.35 -8.87
N GLU A 236 6.39 -17.72 -10.02
CA GLU A 236 7.02 -18.03 -11.31
C GLU A 236 8.55 -17.88 -11.24
N LYS A 237 9.04 -16.78 -10.68
CA LYS A 237 10.49 -16.54 -10.51
C LYS A 237 11.13 -17.49 -9.50
N LEU A 238 10.38 -17.98 -8.50
CA LEU A 238 10.81 -18.99 -7.53
C LEU A 238 10.76 -20.42 -8.07
N GLY A 239 10.14 -20.66 -9.24
CA GLY A 239 9.98 -22.00 -9.79
C GLY A 239 8.95 -22.86 -9.03
N ARG A 240 7.86 -22.24 -8.53
CA ARG A 240 6.79 -22.94 -7.80
C ARG A 240 6.05 -23.95 -8.69
N PRO A 241 5.35 -24.95 -8.11
CA PRO A 241 4.60 -25.94 -8.88
C PRO A 241 3.58 -25.31 -9.83
N ALA A 242 3.45 -25.89 -11.03
CA ALA A 242 2.58 -25.36 -12.08
C ALA A 242 1.10 -25.23 -11.63
N GLU A 243 0.60 -26.13 -10.80
CA GLU A 243 -0.77 -26.08 -10.27
C GLU A 243 -0.97 -24.84 -9.38
N GLU A 244 0.03 -24.52 -8.53
CA GLU A 244 -0.02 -23.33 -7.67
C GLU A 244 0.05 -22.05 -8.50
N LEU A 245 0.91 -22.01 -9.51
CA LEU A 245 1.03 -20.87 -10.43
C LEU A 245 -0.28 -20.63 -11.19
N GLU A 246 -0.90 -21.70 -11.72
CA GLU A 246 -2.16 -21.59 -12.46
C GLU A 246 -3.31 -21.09 -11.56
N LEU A 247 -3.34 -21.51 -10.28
CA LEU A 247 -4.32 -21.01 -9.31
C LEU A 247 -4.26 -19.50 -9.17
N TYR A 248 -3.08 -18.95 -8.88
CA TYR A 248 -2.93 -17.49 -8.67
C TYR A 248 -3.04 -16.71 -9.97
N LYS A 249 -2.58 -17.25 -11.08
CA LYS A 249 -2.80 -16.69 -12.41
C LYS A 249 -4.29 -16.62 -12.77
N SER A 250 -5.04 -17.68 -12.52
CA SER A 250 -6.50 -17.69 -12.72
C SER A 250 -7.19 -16.66 -11.81
N ARG A 251 -6.85 -16.63 -10.52
CA ARG A 251 -7.42 -15.67 -9.57
C ARG A 251 -7.12 -14.22 -9.93
N SER A 252 -5.99 -13.93 -10.57
CA SER A 252 -5.68 -12.58 -11.06
C SER A 252 -6.69 -12.06 -12.07
N GLN A 253 -7.49 -12.94 -12.70
CA GLN A 253 -8.55 -12.58 -13.63
C GLN A 253 -9.91 -12.33 -12.95
N ASN A 254 -9.99 -12.46 -11.63
CA ASN A 254 -11.24 -12.34 -10.87
C ASN A 254 -11.89 -10.96 -10.94
N TYR A 255 -11.14 -9.91 -11.29
CA TYR A 255 -11.69 -8.58 -11.55
C TYR A 255 -12.80 -8.60 -12.62
N ARG A 256 -12.76 -9.55 -13.57
CA ARG A 256 -13.76 -9.74 -14.62
C ARG A 256 -15.16 -10.03 -14.09
N ASN A 257 -15.24 -10.64 -12.90
CA ASN A 257 -16.51 -10.98 -12.27
C ASN A 257 -17.32 -9.74 -11.87
N LEU A 258 -16.66 -8.61 -11.64
CA LEU A 258 -17.29 -7.36 -11.22
C LEU A 258 -17.56 -6.39 -12.37
N PHE A 259 -17.07 -6.68 -13.57
CA PHE A 259 -17.29 -5.81 -14.71
C PHE A 259 -18.73 -5.91 -15.21
N ASP A 260 -19.46 -4.82 -15.16
CA ASP A 260 -20.80 -4.69 -15.69
C ASP A 260 -20.74 -4.24 -17.17
N PRO A 261 -21.11 -5.13 -18.13
CA PRO A 261 -21.01 -4.80 -19.55
C PRO A 261 -22.01 -3.72 -20.00
N GLU A 262 -23.08 -3.46 -19.24
CA GLU A 262 -24.06 -2.42 -19.54
C GLU A 262 -23.50 -1.03 -19.25
N THR A 263 -22.93 -0.85 -18.06
CA THR A 263 -22.35 0.44 -17.64
C THR A 263 -20.90 0.62 -18.03
N LYS A 264 -20.19 -0.47 -18.34
CA LYS A 264 -18.73 -0.56 -18.57
C LYS A 264 -17.88 -0.16 -17.36
N LEU A 265 -18.45 -0.30 -16.18
CA LEU A 265 -17.83 0.02 -14.90
C LEU A 265 -17.80 -1.22 -13.99
N MET A 266 -16.95 -1.18 -12.97
CA MET A 266 -16.97 -2.19 -11.90
C MET A 266 -18.17 -1.95 -10.98
N ARG A 267 -18.84 -3.03 -10.59
CA ARG A 267 -20.07 -3.02 -9.80
C ARG A 267 -20.07 -4.13 -8.77
N GLY A 268 -20.60 -3.88 -7.57
CA GLY A 268 -20.80 -4.90 -6.56
C GLY A 268 -21.67 -6.05 -7.08
N LYS A 269 -21.39 -7.28 -6.62
CA LYS A 269 -22.09 -8.48 -7.06
C LYS A 269 -22.56 -9.30 -5.86
N ASN A 270 -23.78 -9.76 -5.86
CA ASN A 270 -24.38 -10.57 -4.80
C ASN A 270 -23.88 -12.03 -4.84
N ALA A 271 -24.05 -12.77 -3.75
CA ALA A 271 -23.61 -14.16 -3.66
C ALA A 271 -24.30 -15.10 -4.67
N ASP A 272 -25.48 -14.74 -5.15
CA ASP A 272 -26.22 -15.46 -6.19
C ASP A 272 -25.75 -15.15 -7.63
N GLY A 273 -24.76 -14.24 -7.78
CA GLY A 273 -24.21 -13.86 -9.07
C GLY A 273 -24.91 -12.69 -9.74
N THR A 274 -25.96 -12.12 -9.16
CA THR A 274 -26.60 -10.89 -9.68
C THR A 274 -25.82 -9.64 -9.29
N PHE A 275 -25.87 -8.59 -10.11
CA PHE A 275 -25.28 -7.31 -9.74
C PHE A 275 -26.11 -6.57 -8.69
N GLN A 276 -25.42 -5.83 -7.82
CA GLN A 276 -26.02 -4.95 -6.84
C GLN A 276 -27.06 -4.01 -7.50
N THR A 277 -28.25 -3.89 -6.91
CA THR A 277 -29.33 -3.02 -7.36
C THR A 277 -30.01 -2.38 -6.15
N PRO A 278 -30.29 -1.05 -6.14
CA PRO A 278 -29.96 -0.08 -7.20
C PRO A 278 -28.47 0.20 -7.31
N PHE A 279 -28.01 0.68 -8.46
CA PHE A 279 -26.63 1.03 -8.70
C PHE A 279 -26.48 2.52 -9.03
N ASN A 280 -25.67 3.21 -8.25
CA ASN A 280 -25.25 4.58 -8.50
C ASN A 280 -23.71 4.62 -8.67
N PRO A 281 -23.17 4.82 -9.89
CA PRO A 281 -21.74 4.80 -10.12
C PRO A 281 -20.99 5.96 -9.46
N PHE A 282 -21.68 6.98 -8.97
CA PHE A 282 -21.13 8.14 -8.26
C PHE A 282 -21.21 8.00 -6.73
N LYS A 283 -21.74 6.89 -6.21
CA LYS A 283 -21.81 6.65 -4.77
C LYS A 283 -20.43 6.31 -4.22
N TRP A 284 -19.96 7.13 -3.30
CA TRP A 284 -18.70 6.92 -2.60
C TRP A 284 -18.86 5.94 -1.45
N GLY A 285 -17.86 5.06 -1.26
CA GLY A 285 -17.88 4.03 -0.22
C GLY A 285 -18.77 2.84 -0.60
N ASP A 286 -19.36 2.17 0.41
CA ASP A 286 -20.23 1.00 0.26
C ASP A 286 -19.46 -0.21 -0.35
N ALA A 287 -19.59 -0.43 -1.65
CA ALA A 287 -18.82 -1.44 -2.37
C ALA A 287 -17.35 -1.06 -2.61
N PHE A 288 -17.00 0.22 -2.48
CA PHE A 288 -15.69 0.79 -2.77
C PHE A 288 -15.08 1.49 -1.55
N THR A 289 -13.79 1.75 -1.57
CA THR A 289 -13.06 2.41 -0.49
C THR A 289 -12.68 3.82 -0.91
N GLU A 290 -13.13 4.84 -0.15
CA GLU A 290 -12.77 6.25 -0.36
C GLU A 290 -12.85 6.69 -1.83
N GLY A 291 -13.84 6.15 -2.53
CA GLY A 291 -14.03 6.34 -3.96
C GLY A 291 -15.33 5.71 -4.42
N ASN A 292 -15.56 5.75 -5.71
CA ASN A 292 -16.74 5.23 -6.37
C ASN A 292 -16.37 4.30 -7.56
N SER A 293 -17.36 3.88 -8.33
CA SER A 293 -17.17 2.99 -9.47
C SER A 293 -16.27 3.60 -10.56
N TRP A 294 -16.34 4.92 -10.80
CA TRP A 294 -15.47 5.62 -11.74
C TRP A 294 -13.99 5.59 -11.35
N HIS A 295 -13.71 5.56 -10.04
CA HIS A 295 -12.34 5.44 -9.55
C HIS A 295 -11.81 4.00 -9.62
N TYR A 296 -12.64 3.04 -9.16
CA TYR A 296 -12.20 1.65 -9.00
C TYR A 296 -12.22 0.81 -10.26
N THR A 297 -12.89 1.25 -11.32
CA THR A 297 -12.87 0.55 -12.61
C THR A 297 -11.46 0.40 -13.17
N TRP A 298 -10.55 1.28 -12.80
CA TRP A 298 -9.15 1.30 -13.24
C TRP A 298 -8.20 0.46 -12.37
N SER A 299 -8.68 -0.17 -11.30
CA SER A 299 -7.90 -1.03 -10.40
C SER A 299 -7.58 -2.40 -11.04
N VAL A 300 -7.04 -2.38 -12.25
CA VAL A 300 -6.63 -3.56 -13.04
C VAL A 300 -5.23 -3.29 -13.63
N PHE A 301 -4.28 -3.00 -12.75
CA PHE A 301 -2.92 -2.58 -13.13
C PHE A 301 -2.14 -3.66 -13.90
N HIS A 302 -2.45 -4.92 -13.64
CA HIS A 302 -1.76 -6.09 -14.18
C HIS A 302 -2.30 -6.57 -15.54
N ASP A 303 -3.50 -6.13 -15.94
CA ASP A 303 -4.17 -6.59 -17.17
C ASP A 303 -4.99 -5.47 -17.84
N VAL A 304 -4.31 -4.36 -18.15
CA VAL A 304 -4.94 -3.19 -18.81
C VAL A 304 -5.56 -3.56 -20.15
N GLN A 305 -4.92 -4.48 -20.92
CA GLN A 305 -5.47 -4.96 -22.19
C GLN A 305 -6.77 -5.75 -21.95
N GLY A 306 -6.80 -6.62 -20.94
CA GLY A 306 -8.01 -7.36 -20.58
C GLY A 306 -9.17 -6.47 -20.18
N LEU A 307 -8.90 -5.37 -19.45
CA LEU A 307 -9.92 -4.37 -19.14
C LEU A 307 -10.40 -3.64 -20.39
N ALA A 308 -9.49 -3.27 -21.28
CA ALA A 308 -9.85 -2.63 -22.55
C ALA A 308 -10.72 -3.55 -23.43
N ASP A 309 -10.42 -4.84 -23.45
CA ASP A 309 -11.20 -5.84 -24.20
C ASP A 309 -12.61 -5.98 -23.63
N LEU A 310 -12.77 -6.00 -22.28
CA LEU A 310 -14.07 -6.00 -21.62
C LEU A 310 -14.91 -4.76 -21.96
N MET A 311 -14.29 -3.60 -22.08
CA MET A 311 -14.96 -2.34 -22.46
C MET A 311 -15.39 -2.33 -23.94
N GLY A 312 -14.91 -3.25 -24.77
CA GLY A 312 -15.18 -3.31 -26.21
C GLY A 312 -14.05 -2.77 -27.07
N GLY A 313 -12.82 -2.76 -26.54
CA GLY A 313 -11.59 -2.40 -27.24
C GLY A 313 -11.02 -1.04 -26.84
N ARG A 314 -9.80 -0.79 -27.29
CA ARG A 314 -8.99 0.40 -26.92
C ARG A 314 -9.72 1.73 -27.10
N LYS A 315 -10.53 1.87 -28.15
CA LYS A 315 -11.25 3.12 -28.44
C LYS A 315 -12.27 3.46 -27.36
N MET A 316 -13.01 2.44 -26.90
CA MET A 316 -13.96 2.60 -25.81
C MET A 316 -13.24 2.81 -24.46
N PHE A 317 -12.16 2.07 -24.21
CA PHE A 317 -11.34 2.26 -23.02
C PHE A 317 -10.86 3.71 -22.87
N VAL A 318 -10.28 4.29 -23.93
CA VAL A 318 -9.84 5.70 -23.93
C VAL A 318 -11.02 6.64 -23.70
N SER A 319 -12.17 6.41 -24.38
CA SER A 319 -13.37 7.23 -24.18
C SER A 319 -13.91 7.19 -22.73
N MET A 320 -13.88 6.01 -22.11
CA MET A 320 -14.29 5.88 -20.71
C MET A 320 -13.31 6.58 -19.76
N LEU A 321 -12.01 6.47 -20.04
CA LEU A 321 -10.97 7.16 -19.26
C LEU A 321 -11.08 8.69 -19.40
N ASP A 322 -11.31 9.20 -20.61
CA ASP A 322 -11.58 10.62 -20.85
C ASP A 322 -12.82 11.10 -20.10
N SER A 323 -13.84 10.23 -19.95
CA SER A 323 -15.06 10.56 -19.21
C SER A 323 -14.76 10.86 -17.73
N VAL A 324 -13.78 10.21 -17.11
CA VAL A 324 -13.41 10.51 -15.72
C VAL A 324 -13.08 11.99 -15.53
N PHE A 325 -12.37 12.59 -16.52
CA PHE A 325 -11.91 13.97 -16.45
C PHE A 325 -12.93 15.00 -16.97
N ASN A 326 -13.94 14.55 -17.73
CA ASN A 326 -14.89 15.43 -18.41
C ASN A 326 -16.31 15.40 -17.84
N LEU A 327 -16.65 14.38 -17.05
CA LEU A 327 -17.91 14.33 -16.34
C LEU A 327 -18.00 15.46 -15.30
N PRO A 328 -19.20 16.00 -15.02
CA PRO A 328 -19.36 16.89 -13.87
C PRO A 328 -18.84 16.21 -12.58
N PRO A 329 -18.26 16.95 -11.63
CA PRO A 329 -17.80 16.41 -10.35
C PRO A 329 -19.00 16.09 -9.42
N ILE A 330 -19.81 15.11 -9.84
CA ILE A 330 -21.00 14.64 -9.11
C ILE A 330 -20.56 13.56 -8.12
N PHE A 331 -21.17 13.56 -6.95
CA PHE A 331 -20.94 12.54 -5.94
C PHE A 331 -22.21 12.26 -5.13
N ASP A 332 -22.24 11.07 -4.55
CA ASP A 332 -23.22 10.67 -3.54
C ASP A 332 -22.44 10.23 -2.30
N ASP A 333 -22.50 11.02 -1.24
CA ASP A 333 -21.79 10.82 0.03
C ASP A 333 -22.64 10.12 1.10
N SER A 334 -23.81 9.61 0.73
CA SER A 334 -24.82 9.04 1.65
C SER A 334 -24.27 7.90 2.53
N TYR A 335 -23.27 7.17 2.04
CA TYR A 335 -22.62 6.10 2.81
C TYR A 335 -21.81 6.64 3.99
N TYR A 336 -21.10 7.74 3.80
CA TYR A 336 -20.28 8.36 4.85
C TYR A 336 -21.09 9.31 5.75
N GLY A 337 -22.28 9.72 5.30
CA GLY A 337 -23.11 10.69 6.02
C GLY A 337 -22.58 12.12 5.97
N GLY A 338 -21.70 12.42 5.02
CA GLY A 338 -21.11 13.75 4.81
C GLY A 338 -19.91 13.70 3.87
N VAL A 339 -19.50 14.87 3.42
CA VAL A 339 -18.39 15.06 2.47
C VAL A 339 -17.06 14.79 3.17
N ILE A 340 -16.39 13.70 2.80
CA ILE A 340 -15.03 13.36 3.25
C ILE A 340 -14.00 14.21 2.50
N HIS A 341 -12.76 14.21 2.96
CA HIS A 341 -11.73 15.10 2.41
C HIS A 341 -11.36 14.77 0.94
N GLU A 342 -11.40 13.51 0.54
CA GLU A 342 -11.14 13.07 -0.83
C GLU A 342 -12.19 13.60 -1.81
N ILE A 343 -13.47 13.68 -1.39
CA ILE A 343 -14.53 14.30 -2.19
C ILE A 343 -14.25 15.79 -2.35
N ARG A 344 -13.82 16.47 -1.27
CA ARG A 344 -13.45 17.88 -1.35
C ARG A 344 -12.26 18.14 -2.25
N GLU A 345 -11.28 17.26 -2.25
CA GLU A 345 -10.13 17.33 -3.14
C GLU A 345 -10.57 17.20 -4.61
N MET A 346 -11.47 16.27 -4.91
CA MET A 346 -12.07 16.13 -6.24
C MET A 346 -12.80 17.41 -6.67
N GLU A 347 -13.60 18.01 -5.79
CA GLU A 347 -14.31 19.26 -6.07
C GLU A 347 -13.35 20.43 -6.32
N ILE A 348 -12.31 20.57 -5.51
CA ILE A 348 -11.31 21.64 -5.63
C ILE A 348 -10.48 21.47 -6.90
N ALA A 349 -10.09 20.24 -7.24
CA ALA A 349 -9.35 19.94 -8.46
C ALA A 349 -10.16 20.29 -9.72
N ASN A 350 -11.50 20.18 -9.64
CA ASN A 350 -12.44 20.48 -10.73
C ASN A 350 -12.04 19.80 -12.05
N MET A 351 -11.65 18.53 -11.95
CA MET A 351 -11.21 17.68 -13.06
C MET A 351 -12.16 16.48 -13.20
N GLY A 352 -13.45 16.73 -13.36
CA GLY A 352 -14.47 15.69 -13.47
C GLY A 352 -14.59 14.84 -12.21
N ASN A 353 -14.58 13.53 -12.38
CA ASN A 353 -14.55 12.55 -11.29
C ASN A 353 -13.12 12.07 -10.95
N TYR A 354 -12.08 12.80 -11.38
CA TYR A 354 -10.72 12.51 -10.96
C TYR A 354 -10.54 12.86 -9.48
N ALA A 355 -10.29 11.85 -8.66
CA ALA A 355 -10.00 12.03 -7.26
C ALA A 355 -8.48 12.01 -7.04
N HIS A 356 -7.98 12.94 -6.24
CA HIS A 356 -6.57 13.07 -5.91
C HIS A 356 -6.29 12.36 -4.58
N GLY A 357 -5.29 11.49 -4.50
CA GLY A 357 -4.95 10.75 -3.27
C GLY A 357 -4.68 9.27 -3.53
N ASN A 358 -5.37 8.38 -2.84
CA ASN A 358 -5.08 6.94 -2.82
C ASN A 358 -5.94 6.10 -3.79
N GLN A 359 -6.84 6.73 -4.53
CA GLN A 359 -7.77 6.04 -5.40
C GLN A 359 -7.05 5.43 -6.61
N PRO A 360 -7.52 4.27 -7.12
CA PRO A 360 -6.88 3.55 -8.22
C PRO A 360 -6.67 4.35 -9.50
N ILE A 361 -7.47 5.36 -9.73
CA ILE A 361 -7.37 6.23 -10.91
C ILE A 361 -6.01 6.96 -11.02
N HIS A 362 -5.24 7.03 -9.95
CA HIS A 362 -3.90 7.62 -9.92
C HIS A 362 -2.79 6.67 -10.39
N THR A 363 -3.07 5.40 -10.45
CA THR A 363 -2.09 4.36 -10.77
C THR A 363 -2.13 4.06 -12.25
#